data_cc01dcdf846b598625b09842f87e01c1
#
_entry.id   cc01dcdf846b598625b09842f87e01c1
#
_cell.length_a   1.000
_cell.length_b   1.000
_cell.length_c   1.000
_cell.angle_alpha   90.00
_cell.angle_beta   90.00
_cell.angle_gamma   90.00
#
_symmetry.space_group_name_H-M   'P 1'
#
loop_
_entity.id
_entity.type
_entity.pdbx_description
1 polymer ?
#
loop_
_entity_poly.entity_id
_entity_poly.type
_entity_poly.pdbx_seq_one_letter_code
_entity_poly.pdbx_strand_id
1 'polypeptide(L)'
;TSVVVALIGVAIKSYAPAAGAGTFNIVLVVCLLGAGTIIGRLLAVRVPMTGMPQLVAMLNGFGGLAAVIIALIEGIAHPIGDDMRTTGGLLLLSAVFGGVAFTGSIVAHAKLEGKKLPKAKRFHILAARILLWTMVALFAVYMLVPVPVIPFTTVLLIMAVISLVYGALFTLPIGGADMPVLICFLVALHGLVALLAGMFFQDTVMLIGGVLVGATGILLTLQMSKAMNRTLRSVLAGVIKRDTAGSEREQDIRPISASETASLLAFSRQVAIIPGYGMAVSQAQGTCQEMQTALERMGATVHYIIHPVAGRMPGHMNVLLAEANVAYESILSM
;
A
#
# COMPACT_ATOMS: atom_id res chain seq x y z
N THR A 1 -21.87 9.45 -0.44
CA THR A 1 -22.71 10.68 -0.52
C THR A 1 -22.02 11.86 0.18
N SER A 2 -21.53 11.73 1.41
CA SER A 2 -20.85 12.81 2.17
C SER A 2 -19.62 13.39 1.46
N VAL A 3 -18.79 12.56 0.85
CA VAL A 3 -17.60 12.99 0.10
C VAL A 3 -17.96 13.81 -1.13
N VAL A 4 -19.02 13.43 -1.85
CA VAL A 4 -19.50 14.20 -3.01
C VAL A 4 -20.02 15.57 -2.60
N VAL A 5 -20.77 15.64 -1.49
CA VAL A 5 -21.27 16.90 -0.94
C VAL A 5 -20.12 17.80 -0.48
N ALA A 6 -19.10 17.23 0.18
CA ALA A 6 -17.91 17.96 0.59
C ALA A 6 -17.12 18.51 -0.62
N LEU A 7 -16.93 17.70 -1.67
CA LEU A 7 -16.29 18.13 -2.92
C LEU A 7 -17.05 19.26 -3.62
N ILE A 8 -18.37 19.16 -3.68
CA ILE A 8 -19.23 20.23 -4.23
C ILE A 8 -19.08 21.49 -3.39
N GLY A 9 -19.10 21.39 -2.05
CA GLY A 9 -18.92 22.52 -1.14
C GLY A 9 -17.56 23.22 -1.32
N VAL A 10 -16.48 22.44 -1.44
CA VAL A 10 -15.13 22.97 -1.71
C VAL A 10 -15.06 23.62 -3.09
N ALA A 11 -15.62 22.98 -4.11
CA ALA A 11 -15.65 23.55 -5.46
C ALA A 11 -16.40 24.91 -5.48
N ILE A 12 -17.56 24.98 -4.86
CA ILE A 12 -18.34 26.24 -4.76
C ILE A 12 -17.52 27.29 -4.00
N LYS A 13 -16.90 26.96 -2.87
CA LYS A 13 -16.10 27.90 -2.08
C LYS A 13 -14.86 28.39 -2.81
N SER A 14 -14.18 27.51 -3.54
CA SER A 14 -12.96 27.85 -4.25
C SER A 14 -13.18 28.64 -5.55
N TYR A 15 -14.32 28.44 -6.21
CA TYR A 15 -14.58 29.04 -7.52
C TYR A 15 -15.61 30.20 -7.50
N ALA A 16 -16.39 30.36 -6.44
CA ALA A 16 -17.39 31.41 -6.35
C ALA A 16 -16.85 32.86 -6.32
N PRO A 17 -15.68 33.19 -5.73
CA PRO A 17 -15.21 34.56 -5.71
C PRO A 17 -14.24 34.95 -6.84
N ALA A 18 -13.73 34.00 -7.59
CA ALA A 18 -12.79 34.29 -8.69
C ALA A 18 -13.57 34.64 -9.97
N ALA A 19 -13.94 35.90 -10.12
CA ALA A 19 -14.54 36.46 -11.33
C ALA A 19 -13.59 36.39 -12.56
N GLY A 20 -12.97 35.25 -12.81
CA GLY A 20 -12.04 34.98 -13.90
C GLY A 20 -11.77 33.50 -14.14
N ALA A 21 -12.19 32.61 -13.25
CA ALA A 21 -12.15 31.16 -13.51
C ALA A 21 -13.29 30.84 -14.48
N GLY A 22 -12.99 30.86 -15.77
CA GLY A 22 -13.97 30.69 -16.83
C GLY A 22 -14.79 29.41 -16.64
N THR A 23 -16.01 29.44 -17.12
CA THR A 23 -16.91 28.27 -17.22
C THR A 23 -16.20 27.00 -17.71
N PHE A 24 -15.13 27.14 -18.49
CA PHE A 24 -14.27 26.05 -18.95
C PHE A 24 -13.64 25.25 -17.80
N ASN A 25 -13.10 25.90 -16.76
CA ASN A 25 -12.48 25.20 -15.62
C ASN A 25 -13.50 24.41 -14.81
N ILE A 26 -14.71 24.97 -14.63
CA ILE A 26 -15.80 24.27 -13.91
C ILE A 26 -16.24 23.04 -14.70
N VAL A 27 -16.44 23.17 -16.02
CA VAL A 27 -16.80 22.05 -16.90
C VAL A 27 -15.69 20.98 -16.87
N LEU A 28 -14.42 21.38 -16.93
CA LEU A 28 -13.29 20.46 -16.87
C LEU A 28 -13.29 19.65 -15.54
N VAL A 29 -13.49 20.32 -14.41
CA VAL A 29 -13.55 19.66 -13.09
C VAL A 29 -14.71 18.67 -13.01
N VAL A 30 -15.90 19.06 -13.47
CA VAL A 30 -17.07 18.17 -13.49
C VAL A 30 -16.86 16.97 -14.40
N CYS A 31 -16.27 17.16 -15.58
CA CYS A 31 -15.94 16.08 -16.51
C CYS A 31 -14.91 15.11 -15.91
N LEU A 32 -13.85 15.63 -15.26
CA LEU A 32 -12.83 14.81 -14.61
C LEU A 32 -13.38 14.04 -13.41
N LEU A 33 -14.25 14.65 -12.60
CA LEU A 33 -14.93 13.96 -11.50
C LEU A 33 -15.86 12.86 -12.03
N GLY A 34 -16.62 13.14 -13.10
CA GLY A 34 -17.47 12.14 -13.76
C GLY A 34 -16.66 10.96 -14.31
N ALA A 35 -15.60 11.24 -15.05
CA ALA A 35 -14.69 10.21 -15.58
C ALA A 35 -14.05 9.39 -14.45
N GLY A 36 -13.52 10.04 -13.40
CA GLY A 36 -12.93 9.38 -12.24
C GLY A 36 -13.94 8.48 -11.50
N THR A 37 -15.19 8.93 -11.35
CA THR A 37 -16.26 8.14 -10.71
C THR A 37 -16.59 6.90 -11.54
N ILE A 38 -16.70 7.02 -12.85
CA ILE A 38 -16.99 5.89 -13.76
C ILE A 38 -15.85 4.87 -13.70
N ILE A 39 -14.61 5.33 -13.86
CA ILE A 39 -13.43 4.47 -13.82
C ILE A 39 -13.30 3.79 -12.45
N GLY A 40 -13.47 4.55 -11.35
CA GLY A 40 -13.42 4.01 -10.00
C GLY A 40 -14.47 2.95 -9.73
N ARG A 41 -15.72 3.17 -10.19
CA ARG A 41 -16.78 2.18 -10.08
C ARG A 41 -16.49 0.91 -10.88
N LEU A 42 -16.01 1.05 -12.11
CA LEU A 42 -15.65 -0.09 -12.96
C LEU A 42 -14.55 -0.94 -12.32
N LEU A 43 -13.52 -0.29 -11.76
CA LEU A 43 -12.44 -0.98 -11.04
C LEU A 43 -12.97 -1.67 -9.78
N ALA A 44 -13.76 -0.99 -8.96
CA ALA A 44 -14.28 -1.54 -7.71
C ALA A 44 -15.19 -2.77 -7.91
N VAL A 45 -15.99 -2.79 -8.99
CA VAL A 45 -16.89 -3.94 -9.28
C VAL A 45 -16.11 -5.13 -9.87
N ARG A 46 -15.03 -4.87 -10.61
CA ARG A 46 -14.28 -5.93 -11.32
C ARG A 46 -13.18 -6.57 -10.48
N VAL A 47 -12.75 -5.92 -9.42
CA VAL A 47 -11.64 -6.43 -8.60
C VAL A 47 -12.21 -7.35 -7.52
N PRO A 48 -11.79 -8.64 -7.47
CA PRO A 48 -12.19 -9.55 -6.40
C PRO A 48 -11.60 -9.09 -5.06
N MET A 49 -12.17 -9.52 -3.95
CA MET A 49 -11.71 -9.18 -2.58
C MET A 49 -10.22 -9.50 -2.37
N THR A 50 -9.76 -10.59 -2.95
CA THR A 50 -8.34 -11.00 -2.91
C THR A 50 -7.41 -10.02 -3.64
N GLY A 51 -7.93 -9.24 -4.58
CA GLY A 51 -7.23 -8.21 -5.36
C GLY A 51 -7.25 -6.81 -4.74
N MET A 52 -7.97 -6.61 -3.62
CA MET A 52 -8.07 -5.29 -2.98
C MET A 52 -6.73 -4.67 -2.59
N PRO A 53 -5.75 -5.40 -2.01
CA PRO A 53 -4.46 -4.80 -1.69
C PRO A 53 -3.70 -4.27 -2.91
N GLN A 54 -3.82 -4.96 -4.06
CA GLN A 54 -3.24 -4.52 -5.33
C GLN A 54 -3.88 -3.22 -5.81
N LEU A 55 -5.22 -3.13 -5.76
CA LEU A 55 -5.96 -1.95 -6.14
C LEU A 55 -5.59 -0.74 -5.27
N VAL A 56 -5.55 -0.93 -3.94
CA VAL A 56 -5.16 0.12 -2.99
C VAL A 56 -3.74 0.61 -3.27
N ALA A 57 -2.79 -0.30 -3.50
CA ALA A 57 -1.42 0.07 -3.86
C ALA A 57 -1.39 0.91 -5.14
N MET A 58 -2.12 0.52 -6.18
CA MET A 58 -2.18 1.25 -7.45
C MET A 58 -2.76 2.65 -7.27
N LEU A 59 -3.90 2.79 -6.57
CA LEU A 59 -4.54 4.08 -6.32
C LEU A 59 -3.64 5.01 -5.49
N ASN A 60 -2.97 4.47 -4.47
CA ASN A 60 -1.99 5.23 -3.69
C ASN A 60 -0.82 5.71 -4.55
N GLY A 61 -0.35 4.88 -5.48
CA GLY A 61 0.67 5.27 -6.45
C GLY A 61 0.25 6.46 -7.30
N PHE A 62 -0.94 6.44 -7.90
CA PHE A 62 -1.43 7.58 -8.70
C PHE A 62 -1.55 8.86 -7.89
N GLY A 63 -1.96 8.79 -6.63
CA GLY A 63 -1.97 9.95 -5.74
C GLY A 63 -0.56 10.51 -5.51
N GLY A 64 0.44 9.65 -5.30
CA GLY A 64 1.85 10.05 -5.20
C GLY A 64 2.37 10.72 -6.48
N LEU A 65 2.00 10.18 -7.66
CA LEU A 65 2.35 10.79 -8.95
C LEU A 65 1.73 12.17 -9.11
N ALA A 66 0.45 12.33 -8.78
CA ALA A 66 -0.23 13.62 -8.83
C ALA A 66 0.49 14.68 -7.97
N ALA A 67 0.94 14.28 -6.77
CA ALA A 67 1.69 15.16 -5.89
C ALA A 67 3.02 15.61 -6.47
N VAL A 68 3.77 14.70 -7.12
CA VAL A 68 5.02 15.05 -7.82
C VAL A 68 4.75 16.04 -8.95
N ILE A 69 3.72 15.78 -9.75
CA ILE A 69 3.35 16.65 -10.87
C ILE A 69 2.96 18.05 -10.37
N ILE A 70 2.15 18.12 -9.32
CA ILE A 70 1.75 19.41 -8.71
C ILE A 70 2.97 20.15 -8.20
N ALA A 71 3.86 19.48 -7.46
CA ALA A 71 5.08 20.10 -6.95
C ALA A 71 5.99 20.64 -8.07
N LEU A 72 6.08 19.93 -9.20
CA LEU A 72 6.85 20.35 -10.38
C LEU A 72 6.19 21.55 -11.07
N ILE A 73 4.88 21.53 -11.27
CA ILE A 73 4.14 22.63 -11.91
C ILE A 73 4.31 23.90 -11.08
N GLU A 74 4.05 23.83 -9.77
CA GLU A 74 4.16 24.98 -8.87
C GLU A 74 5.61 25.51 -8.80
N GLY A 75 6.59 24.61 -8.71
CA GLY A 75 7.99 25.01 -8.64
C GLY A 75 8.55 25.59 -9.95
N ILE A 76 7.94 25.29 -11.10
CA ILE A 76 8.32 25.84 -12.41
C ILE A 76 7.55 27.13 -12.70
N ALA A 77 6.23 27.14 -12.41
CA ALA A 77 5.36 28.26 -12.73
C ALA A 77 5.57 29.48 -11.80
N HIS A 78 5.91 29.21 -10.54
CA HIS A 78 6.13 30.24 -9.54
C HIS A 78 7.58 30.17 -9.03
N PRO A 79 8.51 30.94 -9.64
CA PRO A 79 9.89 31.00 -9.19
C PRO A 79 9.94 31.43 -7.71
N ILE A 80 10.41 30.53 -6.86
CA ILE A 80 10.48 30.77 -5.42
C ILE A 80 11.69 31.65 -5.16
N GLY A 81 11.45 32.89 -4.71
CA GLY A 81 12.48 33.81 -4.27
C GLY A 81 13.12 33.38 -2.96
N ASP A 82 14.23 34.03 -2.62
CA ASP A 82 15.03 33.69 -1.42
C ASP A 82 14.26 33.81 -0.10
N ASP A 83 13.26 34.71 -0.02
CA ASP A 83 12.41 34.89 1.16
C ASP A 83 11.37 33.77 1.36
N MET A 84 11.18 32.87 0.39
CA MET A 84 10.21 31.79 0.40
C MET A 84 10.84 30.40 0.55
N ARG A 85 11.98 30.26 1.21
CA ARG A 85 12.66 28.97 1.41
C ARG A 85 11.79 27.91 2.10
N THR A 86 11.01 28.31 3.08
CA THR A 86 10.07 27.40 3.75
C THR A 86 9.07 26.82 2.77
N THR A 87 8.53 27.65 1.88
CA THR A 87 7.59 27.25 0.83
C THR A 87 8.23 26.30 -0.16
N GLY A 88 9.45 26.60 -0.61
CA GLY A 88 10.23 25.71 -1.46
C GLY A 88 10.55 24.37 -0.79
N GLY A 89 10.85 24.39 0.51
CA GLY A 89 11.07 23.19 1.30
C GLY A 89 9.83 22.28 1.38
N LEU A 90 8.64 22.85 1.50
CA LEU A 90 7.38 22.09 1.47
C LEU A 90 7.18 21.40 0.13
N LEU A 91 7.46 22.09 -0.99
CA LEU A 91 7.37 21.49 -2.33
C LEU A 91 8.41 20.38 -2.54
N LEU A 92 9.66 20.60 -2.11
CA LEU A 92 10.71 19.57 -2.19
C LEU A 92 10.31 18.31 -1.42
N LEU A 93 9.83 18.45 -0.18
CA LEU A 93 9.38 17.32 0.63
C LEU A 93 8.16 16.63 0.01
N SER A 94 7.21 17.41 -0.53
CA SER A 94 6.04 16.86 -1.21
C SER A 94 6.44 16.06 -2.45
N ALA A 95 7.37 16.54 -3.26
CA ALA A 95 7.91 15.82 -4.42
C ALA A 95 8.64 14.53 -3.99
N VAL A 96 9.44 14.58 -2.92
CA VAL A 96 10.17 13.42 -2.40
C VAL A 96 9.22 12.34 -1.91
N PHE A 97 8.33 12.67 -0.99
CA PHE A 97 7.41 11.67 -0.45
C PHE A 97 6.41 11.17 -1.49
N GLY A 98 5.95 12.04 -2.39
CA GLY A 98 5.10 11.66 -3.52
C GLY A 98 5.79 10.68 -4.48
N GLY A 99 7.06 10.95 -4.83
CA GLY A 99 7.86 10.07 -5.69
C GLY A 99 8.11 8.70 -5.07
N VAL A 100 8.44 8.66 -3.77
CA VAL A 100 8.61 7.40 -3.02
C VAL A 100 7.29 6.63 -2.95
N ALA A 101 6.17 7.31 -2.67
CA ALA A 101 4.86 6.70 -2.62
C ALA A 101 4.44 6.14 -3.98
N PHE A 102 4.70 6.85 -5.08
CA PHE A 102 4.37 6.42 -6.43
C PHE A 102 5.12 5.14 -6.81
N THR A 103 6.45 5.20 -6.90
CA THR A 103 7.25 4.06 -7.38
C THR A 103 7.23 2.90 -6.40
N GLY A 104 7.21 3.18 -5.09
CA GLY A 104 7.04 2.16 -4.06
C GLY A 104 5.72 1.39 -4.22
N SER A 105 4.62 2.08 -4.48
CA SER A 105 3.31 1.49 -4.70
C SER A 105 3.24 0.67 -5.98
N ILE A 106 3.86 1.13 -7.07
CA ILE A 106 3.94 0.36 -8.33
C ILE A 106 4.70 -0.95 -8.14
N VAL A 107 5.84 -0.91 -7.44
CA VAL A 107 6.61 -2.12 -7.14
C VAL A 107 5.83 -3.05 -6.20
N ALA A 108 5.14 -2.52 -5.19
CA ALA A 108 4.29 -3.30 -4.30
C ALA A 108 3.15 -3.99 -5.07
N HIS A 109 2.45 -3.25 -5.94
CA HIS A 109 1.41 -3.80 -6.82
C HIS A 109 1.95 -4.96 -7.69
N ALA A 110 3.06 -4.74 -8.39
CA ALA A 110 3.66 -5.77 -9.25
C ALA A 110 4.07 -7.03 -8.46
N LYS A 111 4.54 -6.89 -7.22
CA LYS A 111 4.85 -8.04 -6.35
C LYS A 111 3.61 -8.79 -5.90
N LEU A 112 2.53 -8.08 -5.59
CA LEU A 112 1.27 -8.69 -5.20
C LEU A 112 0.60 -9.42 -6.35
N GLU A 113 0.80 -8.97 -7.59
CA GLU A 113 0.38 -9.70 -8.80
C GLU A 113 1.25 -10.93 -9.10
N GLY A 114 2.33 -11.15 -8.36
CA GLY A 114 3.24 -12.27 -8.59
C GLY A 114 4.17 -12.07 -9.79
N LYS A 115 4.30 -10.84 -10.32
CA LYS A 115 5.24 -10.54 -11.40
C LYS A 115 6.68 -10.80 -10.96
N LYS A 116 7.46 -11.43 -11.85
CA LYS A 116 8.88 -11.70 -11.61
C LYS A 116 9.65 -10.37 -11.64
N LEU A 117 9.95 -9.83 -10.48
CA LEU A 117 10.84 -8.67 -10.33
C LEU A 117 12.29 -9.12 -10.09
N PRO A 118 13.27 -8.28 -10.42
CA PRO A 118 14.67 -8.60 -10.15
C PRO A 118 14.88 -8.85 -8.67
N LYS A 119 15.62 -9.92 -8.34
CA LYS A 119 15.95 -10.24 -6.95
C LYS A 119 16.77 -9.11 -6.33
N ALA A 120 16.38 -8.66 -5.16
CA ALA A 120 17.12 -7.65 -4.43
C ALA A 120 18.54 -8.17 -4.09
N LYS A 121 19.56 -7.47 -4.57
CA LYS A 121 20.96 -7.74 -4.24
C LYS A 121 21.41 -6.74 -3.17
N ARG A 122 22.49 -7.03 -2.45
CA ARG A 122 23.10 -6.10 -1.48
C ARG A 122 23.39 -4.71 -2.07
N PHE A 123 23.74 -4.66 -3.35
CA PHE A 123 23.93 -3.41 -4.10
C PHE A 123 22.69 -2.50 -4.09
N HIS A 124 21.48 -3.05 -4.27
CA HIS A 124 20.24 -2.25 -4.26
C HIS A 124 19.98 -1.59 -2.90
N ILE A 125 20.27 -2.30 -1.82
CA ILE A 125 20.14 -1.77 -0.44
C ILE A 125 21.16 -0.66 -0.19
N LEU A 126 22.40 -0.86 -0.65
CA LEU A 126 23.44 0.17 -0.54
C LEU A 126 23.09 1.40 -1.37
N ALA A 127 22.65 1.20 -2.62
CA ALA A 127 22.21 2.28 -3.49
C ALA A 127 21.04 3.07 -2.88
N ALA A 128 20.03 2.39 -2.31
CA ALA A 128 18.93 3.05 -1.62
C ALA A 128 19.42 3.91 -0.44
N ARG A 129 20.37 3.41 0.36
CA ARG A 129 20.97 4.21 1.46
C ARG A 129 21.70 5.44 0.95
N ILE A 130 22.50 5.29 -0.11
CA ILE A 130 23.21 6.42 -0.71
C ILE A 130 22.21 7.45 -1.22
N LEU A 131 21.19 7.04 -1.96
CA LEU A 131 20.16 7.96 -2.47
C LEU A 131 19.41 8.68 -1.34
N LEU A 132 19.07 7.98 -0.26
CA LEU A 132 18.45 8.59 0.92
C LEU A 132 19.33 9.71 1.50
N TRP A 133 20.60 9.41 1.76
CA TRP A 133 21.52 10.40 2.30
C TRP A 133 21.80 11.55 1.32
N THR A 134 21.81 11.27 0.03
CA THR A 134 21.92 12.33 -1.01
C THR A 134 20.72 13.25 -0.98
N MET A 135 19.49 12.71 -0.84
CA MET A 135 18.28 13.53 -0.71
C MET A 135 18.31 14.39 0.56
N VAL A 136 18.69 13.80 1.69
CA VAL A 136 18.82 14.52 2.95
C VAL A 136 19.87 15.63 2.84
N ALA A 137 21.02 15.34 2.24
CA ALA A 137 22.09 16.33 2.03
C ALA A 137 21.65 17.47 1.10
N LEU A 138 21.02 17.16 -0.03
CA LEU A 138 20.50 18.17 -0.95
C LEU A 138 19.44 19.08 -0.30
N PHE A 139 18.53 18.48 0.47
CA PHE A 139 17.54 19.22 1.23
C PHE A 139 18.18 20.13 2.30
N ALA A 140 19.16 19.60 3.04
CA ALA A 140 19.90 20.37 4.05
C ALA A 140 20.69 21.52 3.41
N VAL A 141 21.36 21.28 2.29
CA VAL A 141 22.08 22.32 1.54
C VAL A 141 21.11 23.42 1.09
N TYR A 142 19.95 23.03 0.52
CA TYR A 142 18.93 24.00 0.12
C TYR A 142 18.43 24.86 1.29
N MET A 143 18.25 24.26 2.48
CA MET A 143 17.75 24.96 3.66
C MET A 143 18.82 25.85 4.33
N LEU A 144 20.09 25.42 4.38
CA LEU A 144 21.15 26.04 5.16
C LEU A 144 21.97 27.09 4.38
N VAL A 145 22.16 26.90 3.07
CA VAL A 145 23.01 27.79 2.25
C VAL A 145 22.22 29.03 1.81
N PRO A 146 22.62 30.23 2.25
CA PRO A 146 21.84 31.45 2.05
C PRO A 146 21.79 31.95 0.58
N VAL A 147 22.73 31.55 -0.24
CA VAL A 147 22.75 31.89 -1.66
C VAL A 147 22.50 30.65 -2.49
N PRO A 148 21.46 30.60 -3.34
CA PRO A 148 21.22 29.43 -4.16
C PRO A 148 22.30 29.31 -5.24
N VAL A 149 23.26 28.40 -5.01
CA VAL A 149 24.27 28.04 -6.02
C VAL A 149 23.62 27.35 -7.23
N ILE A 150 22.46 26.72 -7.02
CA ILE A 150 21.70 25.97 -8.02
C ILE A 150 20.25 26.50 -8.04
N PRO A 151 19.65 26.74 -9.22
CA PRO A 151 18.26 27.13 -9.33
C PRO A 151 17.32 26.15 -8.62
N PHE A 152 16.30 26.64 -7.90
CA PHE A 152 15.33 25.83 -7.19
C PHE A 152 14.71 24.73 -8.06
N THR A 153 14.34 25.07 -9.30
CA THR A 153 13.76 24.13 -10.26
C THR A 153 14.68 22.95 -10.56
N THR A 154 15.99 23.18 -10.63
CA THR A 154 16.98 22.13 -10.86
C THR A 154 17.07 21.20 -9.65
N VAL A 155 17.09 21.75 -8.43
CA VAL A 155 17.09 20.96 -7.19
C VAL A 155 15.81 20.13 -7.09
N LEU A 156 14.65 20.72 -7.40
CA LEU A 156 13.36 20.04 -7.41
C LEU A 156 13.32 18.87 -8.40
N LEU A 157 13.80 19.08 -9.63
CA LEU A 157 13.87 18.03 -10.66
C LEU A 157 14.80 16.87 -10.22
N ILE A 158 15.99 17.21 -9.73
CA ILE A 158 16.96 16.21 -9.23
C ILE A 158 16.33 15.42 -8.09
N MET A 159 15.74 16.07 -7.10
CA MET A 159 15.11 15.40 -5.96
C MET A 159 13.91 14.53 -6.38
N ALA A 160 13.08 14.99 -7.32
CA ALA A 160 11.98 14.20 -7.87
C ALA A 160 12.50 12.93 -8.55
N VAL A 161 13.53 13.01 -9.39
CA VAL A 161 14.10 11.82 -10.06
C VAL A 161 14.73 10.87 -9.04
N ILE A 162 15.50 11.39 -8.08
CA ILE A 162 16.12 10.55 -7.04
C ILE A 162 15.04 9.86 -6.19
N SER A 163 13.95 10.54 -5.85
CA SER A 163 12.86 9.97 -5.05
C SER A 163 12.13 8.83 -5.77
N LEU A 164 11.93 8.97 -7.09
CA LEU A 164 11.35 7.91 -7.91
C LEU A 164 12.24 6.65 -7.93
N VAL A 165 13.54 6.82 -8.11
CA VAL A 165 14.48 5.70 -8.08
C VAL A 165 14.57 5.09 -6.68
N TYR A 166 14.62 5.92 -5.64
CA TYR A 166 14.68 5.49 -4.26
C TYR A 166 13.45 4.66 -3.85
N GLY A 167 12.24 5.10 -4.19
CA GLY A 167 11.01 4.39 -3.85
C GLY A 167 10.97 2.99 -4.45
N ALA A 168 11.44 2.82 -5.69
CA ALA A 168 11.56 1.50 -6.30
C ALA A 168 12.60 0.63 -5.59
N LEU A 169 13.81 1.15 -5.34
CA LEU A 169 14.89 0.42 -4.67
C LEU A 169 14.57 0.08 -3.21
N PHE A 170 13.85 0.95 -2.51
CA PHE A 170 13.39 0.74 -1.13
C PHE A 170 12.39 -0.41 -1.04
N THR A 171 11.47 -0.52 -1.99
CA THR A 171 10.41 -1.54 -2.00
C THR A 171 10.89 -2.91 -2.50
N LEU A 172 11.91 -2.95 -3.35
CA LEU A 172 12.43 -4.20 -3.94
C LEU A 172 12.87 -5.25 -2.92
N PRO A 173 13.57 -4.96 -1.82
CA PRO A 173 14.01 -5.98 -0.87
C PRO A 173 12.89 -6.51 0.04
N ILE A 174 11.76 -5.83 0.15
CA ILE A 174 10.67 -6.20 1.05
C ILE A 174 9.92 -7.40 0.48
N GLY A 175 9.68 -8.44 1.28
CA GLY A 175 9.01 -9.66 0.86
C GLY A 175 7.52 -9.47 0.53
N GLY A 176 6.94 -10.35 -0.30
CA GLY A 176 5.52 -10.31 -0.64
C GLY A 176 4.59 -10.42 0.58
N ALA A 177 4.99 -11.20 1.58
CA ALA A 177 4.25 -11.34 2.83
C ALA A 177 4.18 -10.03 3.64
N ASP A 178 5.22 -9.20 3.58
CA ASP A 178 5.30 -7.93 4.32
C ASP A 178 4.68 -6.74 3.53
N MET A 179 4.17 -6.99 2.30
CA MET A 179 3.59 -5.94 1.45
C MET A 179 2.42 -5.18 2.08
N PRO A 180 1.48 -5.81 2.81
CA PRO A 180 0.40 -5.05 3.45
C PRO A 180 0.89 -3.98 4.42
N VAL A 181 1.93 -4.28 5.21
CA VAL A 181 2.56 -3.31 6.12
C VAL A 181 3.18 -2.16 5.34
N LEU A 182 3.89 -2.49 4.25
CA LEU A 182 4.49 -1.48 3.38
C LEU A 182 3.45 -0.58 2.73
N ILE A 183 2.34 -1.15 2.23
CA ILE A 183 1.26 -0.35 1.62
C ILE A 183 0.68 0.64 2.64
N CYS A 184 0.40 0.22 3.87
CA CYS A 184 -0.04 1.11 4.94
C CYS A 184 0.96 2.22 5.21
N PHE A 185 2.26 1.91 5.21
CA PHE A 185 3.33 2.91 5.35
C PHE A 185 3.35 3.91 4.17
N LEU A 186 3.20 3.43 2.93
CA LEU A 186 3.12 4.31 1.75
C LEU A 186 1.87 5.20 1.77
N VAL A 187 0.74 4.70 2.31
CA VAL A 187 -0.46 5.53 2.55
C VAL A 187 -0.19 6.61 3.60
N ALA A 188 0.57 6.29 4.66
CA ALA A 188 0.98 7.30 5.64
C ALA A 188 1.85 8.40 5.01
N LEU A 189 2.78 8.04 4.11
CA LEU A 189 3.57 9.02 3.35
C LEU A 189 2.66 9.88 2.44
N HIS A 190 1.65 9.28 1.82
CA HIS A 190 0.68 10.02 1.02
C HIS A 190 -0.12 11.03 1.85
N GLY A 191 -0.55 10.64 3.07
CA GLY A 191 -1.17 11.57 4.01
C GLY A 191 -0.24 12.73 4.38
N LEU A 192 1.05 12.47 4.57
CA LEU A 192 2.06 13.51 4.80
C LEU A 192 2.21 14.44 3.59
N VAL A 193 2.19 13.91 2.37
CA VAL A 193 2.19 14.72 1.15
C VAL A 193 0.99 15.66 1.08
N ALA A 194 -0.21 15.14 1.38
CA ALA A 194 -1.42 15.96 1.41
C ALA A 194 -1.36 17.05 2.49
N LEU A 195 -0.77 16.77 3.66
CA LEU A 195 -0.52 17.74 4.71
C LEU A 195 0.44 18.85 4.23
N LEU A 196 1.56 18.48 3.61
CA LEU A 196 2.55 19.44 3.09
C LEU A 196 1.95 20.33 2.00
N ALA A 197 1.16 19.74 1.11
CA ALA A 197 0.45 20.47 0.08
C ALA A 197 -0.62 21.41 0.68
N GLY A 198 -1.35 20.96 1.72
CA GLY A 198 -2.29 21.79 2.47
C GLY A 198 -1.60 23.01 3.12
N MET A 199 -0.39 22.81 3.65
CA MET A 199 0.43 23.91 4.18
C MET A 199 0.89 24.86 3.07
N PHE A 200 1.28 24.33 1.92
CA PHE A 200 1.72 25.12 0.76
C PHE A 200 0.58 25.98 0.20
N PHE A 201 -0.58 25.36 -0.07
CA PHE A 201 -1.75 26.05 -0.62
C PHE A 201 -2.55 26.81 0.45
N GLN A 202 -2.16 26.73 1.73
CA GLN A 202 -2.88 27.28 2.87
C GLN A 202 -4.36 26.82 2.92
N ASP A 203 -4.62 25.59 2.46
CA ASP A 203 -5.94 24.98 2.46
C ASP A 203 -6.13 24.11 3.70
N THR A 204 -7.03 24.58 4.60
CA THR A 204 -7.32 23.92 5.88
C THR A 204 -7.94 22.52 5.68
N VAL A 205 -8.75 22.32 4.64
CA VAL A 205 -9.41 21.03 4.38
C VAL A 205 -8.38 20.00 3.97
N MET A 206 -7.48 20.38 3.07
CA MET A 206 -6.39 19.53 2.61
C MET A 206 -5.40 19.21 3.75
N LEU A 207 -5.13 20.19 4.62
CA LEU A 207 -4.27 20.01 5.78
C LEU A 207 -4.87 19.01 6.77
N ILE A 208 -6.13 19.19 7.17
CA ILE A 208 -6.82 18.28 8.09
C ILE A 208 -6.94 16.88 7.48
N GLY A 209 -7.32 16.79 6.20
CA GLY A 209 -7.37 15.51 5.48
C GLY A 209 -6.03 14.78 5.47
N GLY A 210 -4.94 15.52 5.22
CA GLY A 210 -3.58 14.98 5.25
C GLY A 210 -3.17 14.45 6.63
N VAL A 211 -3.48 15.19 7.70
CA VAL A 211 -3.25 14.76 9.09
C VAL A 211 -4.00 13.48 9.40
N LEU A 212 -5.29 13.41 9.06
CA LEU A 212 -6.12 12.23 9.34
C LEU A 212 -5.64 11.00 8.56
N VAL A 213 -5.35 11.14 7.27
CA VAL A 213 -4.85 10.04 6.44
C VAL A 213 -3.46 9.60 6.89
N GLY A 214 -2.57 10.54 7.21
CA GLY A 214 -1.24 10.24 7.72
C GLY A 214 -1.28 9.51 9.06
N ALA A 215 -2.07 10.00 10.02
CA ALA A 215 -2.22 9.37 11.34
C ALA A 215 -2.83 7.96 11.24
N THR A 216 -3.91 7.80 10.46
CA THR A 216 -4.53 6.48 10.26
C THR A 216 -3.58 5.52 9.54
N GLY A 217 -2.81 5.98 8.55
CA GLY A 217 -1.80 5.19 7.88
C GLY A 217 -0.70 4.69 8.81
N ILE A 218 -0.21 5.55 9.73
CA ILE A 218 0.77 5.16 10.76
C ILE A 218 0.18 4.13 11.71
N LEU A 219 -1.03 4.37 12.23
CA LEU A 219 -1.71 3.45 13.13
C LEU A 219 -1.92 2.08 12.50
N LEU A 220 -2.41 2.03 11.24
CA LEU A 220 -2.56 0.79 10.50
C LEU A 220 -1.22 0.09 10.28
N THR A 221 -0.17 0.82 9.95
CA THR A 221 1.18 0.25 9.79
C THR A 221 1.66 -0.44 11.05
N LEU A 222 1.47 0.20 12.22
CA LEU A 222 1.85 -0.36 13.51
C LEU A 222 1.00 -1.59 13.88
N GLN A 223 -0.31 -1.53 13.69
CA GLN A 223 -1.22 -2.63 13.97
C GLN A 223 -0.94 -3.83 13.06
N MET A 224 -0.75 -3.60 11.76
CA MET A 224 -0.41 -4.65 10.80
C MET A 224 0.94 -5.30 11.12
N SER A 225 1.95 -4.50 11.45
CA SER A 225 3.27 -5.00 11.86
C SER A 225 3.16 -5.89 13.11
N LYS A 226 2.40 -5.44 14.12
CA LYS A 226 2.15 -6.20 15.34
C LYS A 226 1.37 -7.50 15.07
N ALA A 227 0.32 -7.44 14.25
CA ALA A 227 -0.49 -8.60 13.89
C ALA A 227 0.31 -9.66 13.12
N MET A 228 1.34 -9.25 12.39
CA MET A 228 2.26 -10.15 11.68
C MET A 228 3.45 -10.61 12.52
N ASN A 229 3.50 -10.30 13.81
CA ASN A 229 4.64 -10.58 14.71
C ASN A 229 5.98 -10.08 14.12
N ARG A 230 5.96 -8.97 13.39
CA ARG A 230 7.14 -8.34 12.79
C ARG A 230 7.35 -6.96 13.41
N THR A 231 8.59 -6.59 13.64
CA THR A 231 8.88 -5.21 14.02
C THR A 231 8.89 -4.35 12.77
N LEU A 232 8.31 -3.16 12.83
CA LEU A 232 8.31 -2.20 11.71
C LEU A 232 9.72 -1.96 11.16
N ARG A 233 10.70 -1.87 12.06
CA ARG A 233 12.12 -1.72 11.69
C ARG A 233 12.62 -2.90 10.84
N SER A 234 12.23 -4.14 11.14
CA SER A 234 12.64 -5.31 10.35
C SER A 234 11.98 -5.35 8.98
N VAL A 235 10.74 -4.87 8.85
CA VAL A 235 10.02 -4.78 7.57
C VAL A 235 10.65 -3.70 6.69
N LEU A 236 10.81 -2.49 7.20
CA LEU A 236 11.33 -1.35 6.43
C LEU A 236 12.83 -1.48 6.10
N ALA A 237 13.62 -2.13 6.96
CA ALA A 237 15.03 -2.38 6.68
C ALA A 237 15.24 -3.44 5.59
N GLY A 238 14.18 -4.10 5.11
CA GLY A 238 14.30 -5.17 4.13
C GLY A 238 15.21 -6.30 4.63
N VAL A 239 15.33 -6.42 5.95
CA VAL A 239 16.06 -7.51 6.57
C VAL A 239 15.24 -8.76 6.26
N ILE A 240 15.61 -9.39 5.15
CA ILE A 240 15.35 -10.79 4.98
C ILE A 240 16.02 -11.43 6.21
N LYS A 241 15.26 -11.62 7.31
CA LYS A 241 15.60 -12.77 8.11
C LYS A 241 15.61 -13.88 7.05
N ARG A 242 16.80 -14.33 6.69
CA ARG A 242 16.91 -15.73 6.39
C ARG A 242 16.20 -16.34 7.58
N ASP A 243 14.97 -16.79 7.34
CA ASP A 243 14.58 -17.95 8.07
C ASP A 243 15.83 -18.81 7.91
N THR A 244 16.60 -18.95 8.96
CA THR A 244 17.27 -20.20 9.21
C THR A 244 16.05 -21.11 9.24
N ALA A 245 15.56 -21.43 8.03
CA ALA A 245 14.82 -22.59 7.73
C ALA A 245 15.59 -23.61 8.53
N GLY A 246 14.95 -24.02 9.63
CA GLY A 246 15.53 -25.06 10.44
C GLY A 246 15.99 -26.05 9.41
N SER A 247 17.22 -26.47 9.55
CA SER A 247 17.85 -27.48 8.70
C SER A 247 16.74 -28.28 8.07
N GLU A 248 16.67 -28.31 6.75
CA GLU A 248 15.82 -29.29 6.08
C GLU A 248 16.13 -30.61 6.76
N ARG A 249 15.42 -30.90 7.84
CA ARG A 249 15.23 -32.26 8.23
C ARG A 249 14.51 -32.80 7.02
N GLU A 250 15.21 -33.63 6.26
CA GLU A 250 14.56 -34.56 5.35
C GLU A 250 13.46 -35.21 6.17
N GLN A 251 12.29 -34.56 6.19
CA GLN A 251 11.10 -35.17 6.71
C GLN A 251 10.79 -36.23 5.70
N ASP A 252 10.79 -37.46 6.14
CA ASP A 252 10.40 -38.63 5.37
C ASP A 252 8.93 -38.43 4.98
N ILE A 253 8.72 -37.66 3.90
CA ILE A 253 7.38 -37.30 3.40
C ILE A 253 6.84 -38.52 2.68
N ARG A 254 5.90 -39.21 3.31
CA ARG A 254 5.15 -40.27 2.66
C ARG A 254 4.04 -39.66 1.81
N PRO A 255 4.13 -39.78 0.47
CA PRO A 255 3.04 -39.36 -0.38
C PRO A 255 1.83 -40.27 -0.13
N ILE A 256 0.67 -39.66 0.05
CA ILE A 256 -0.61 -40.34 0.22
C ILE A 256 -1.51 -39.99 -0.97
N SER A 257 -2.27 -40.97 -1.49
CA SER A 257 -3.22 -40.74 -2.57
C SER A 257 -4.51 -40.06 -2.07
N ALA A 258 -5.25 -39.41 -2.95
CA ALA A 258 -6.51 -38.77 -2.61
C ALA A 258 -7.55 -39.77 -2.08
N SER A 259 -7.57 -41.02 -2.59
CA SER A 259 -8.46 -42.08 -2.13
C SER A 259 -8.12 -42.58 -0.72
N GLU A 260 -6.83 -42.73 -0.40
CA GLU A 260 -6.37 -43.08 0.94
C GLU A 260 -6.67 -41.97 1.94
N THR A 261 -6.47 -40.71 1.53
CA THR A 261 -6.83 -39.56 2.37
C THR A 261 -8.33 -39.53 2.65
N ALA A 262 -9.17 -39.75 1.63
CA ALA A 262 -10.62 -39.80 1.80
C ALA A 262 -11.04 -40.91 2.76
N SER A 263 -10.41 -42.09 2.67
CA SER A 263 -10.66 -43.19 3.59
C SER A 263 -10.29 -42.85 5.04
N LEU A 264 -9.14 -42.24 5.25
CA LEU A 264 -8.72 -41.80 6.59
C LEU A 264 -9.66 -40.74 7.18
N LEU A 265 -10.10 -39.78 6.37
CA LEU A 265 -11.02 -38.72 6.79
C LEU A 265 -12.42 -39.30 7.14
N ALA A 266 -12.90 -40.27 6.36
CA ALA A 266 -14.20 -40.89 6.55
C ALA A 266 -14.33 -41.64 7.93
N PHE A 267 -13.22 -42.13 8.46
CA PHE A 267 -13.18 -42.78 9.79
C PHE A 267 -12.78 -41.84 10.93
N SER A 268 -12.48 -40.59 10.62
CA SER A 268 -12.06 -39.62 11.62
C SER A 268 -13.25 -38.98 12.33
N ARG A 269 -13.18 -38.88 13.67
CA ARG A 269 -14.21 -38.20 14.46
C ARG A 269 -13.99 -36.71 14.60
N GLN A 270 -12.75 -36.27 14.53
CA GLN A 270 -12.36 -34.85 14.58
C GLN A 270 -11.37 -34.56 13.48
N VAL A 271 -11.63 -33.51 12.73
CA VAL A 271 -10.79 -33.08 11.62
C VAL A 271 -10.42 -31.61 11.80
N ALA A 272 -9.13 -31.31 11.78
CA ALA A 272 -8.61 -29.94 11.79
C ALA A 272 -8.10 -29.60 10.41
N ILE A 273 -8.68 -28.57 9.77
CA ILE A 273 -8.24 -28.02 8.49
C ILE A 273 -7.39 -26.80 8.79
N ILE A 274 -6.14 -26.79 8.35
CA ILE A 274 -5.20 -25.68 8.53
C ILE A 274 -5.00 -25.00 7.18
N PRO A 275 -5.83 -23.99 6.84
CA PRO A 275 -5.75 -23.34 5.54
C PRO A 275 -4.50 -22.49 5.42
N GLY A 276 -3.79 -22.64 4.31
CA GLY A 276 -2.64 -21.84 3.94
C GLY A 276 -2.93 -20.91 2.76
N TYR A 277 -1.92 -20.12 2.36
CA TYR A 277 -2.03 -19.22 1.21
C TYR A 277 -2.39 -19.95 -0.10
N GLY A 278 -2.04 -21.22 -0.23
CA GLY A 278 -2.41 -22.06 -1.37
C GLY A 278 -3.92 -22.14 -1.60
N MET A 279 -4.72 -22.22 -0.54
CA MET A 279 -6.19 -22.19 -0.63
C MET A 279 -6.68 -20.87 -1.27
N ALA A 280 -6.10 -19.74 -0.88
CA ALA A 280 -6.46 -18.43 -1.42
C ALA A 280 -6.10 -18.30 -2.91
N VAL A 281 -4.94 -18.80 -3.32
CA VAL A 281 -4.46 -18.73 -4.71
C VAL A 281 -5.31 -19.61 -5.63
N SER A 282 -5.67 -20.80 -5.17
CA SER A 282 -6.50 -21.75 -5.91
C SER A 282 -7.99 -21.47 -5.82
N GLN A 283 -8.41 -20.48 -5.00
CA GLN A 283 -9.81 -20.18 -4.71
C GLN A 283 -10.60 -21.41 -4.22
N ALA A 284 -9.93 -22.27 -3.43
CA ALA A 284 -10.45 -23.56 -2.98
C ALA A 284 -11.29 -23.46 -1.69
N GLN A 285 -11.68 -22.27 -1.22
CA GLN A 285 -12.46 -22.07 -0.01
C GLN A 285 -13.84 -22.76 -0.10
N GLY A 286 -14.48 -22.70 -1.28
CA GLY A 286 -15.75 -23.40 -1.50
C GLY A 286 -15.60 -24.92 -1.42
N THR A 287 -14.56 -25.49 -2.04
CA THR A 287 -14.27 -26.92 -1.98
C THR A 287 -13.95 -27.38 -0.55
N CYS A 288 -13.27 -26.56 0.25
CA CYS A 288 -13.04 -26.84 1.67
C CYS A 288 -14.36 -26.87 2.46
N GLN A 289 -15.28 -25.98 2.18
CA GLN A 289 -16.60 -25.93 2.81
C GLN A 289 -17.46 -27.15 2.40
N GLU A 290 -17.43 -27.57 1.13
CA GLU A 290 -18.09 -28.77 0.65
C GLU A 290 -17.53 -30.02 1.36
N MET A 291 -16.21 -30.12 1.50
CA MET A 291 -15.54 -31.19 2.25
C MET A 291 -15.96 -31.18 3.71
N GLN A 292 -16.03 -30.03 4.38
CA GLN A 292 -16.55 -29.93 5.75
C GLN A 292 -17.96 -30.47 5.83
N THR A 293 -18.86 -30.03 4.96
CA THR A 293 -20.26 -30.50 4.95
C THR A 293 -20.37 -32.02 4.76
N ALA A 294 -19.53 -32.59 3.90
CA ALA A 294 -19.49 -34.04 3.69
C ALA A 294 -19.01 -34.80 4.95
N LEU A 295 -17.97 -34.30 5.62
CA LEU A 295 -17.45 -34.92 6.86
C LEU A 295 -18.42 -34.79 8.02
N GLU A 296 -19.10 -33.66 8.18
CA GLU A 296 -20.12 -33.46 9.21
C GLU A 296 -21.34 -34.40 9.03
N ARG A 297 -21.73 -34.63 7.75
CA ARG A 297 -22.78 -35.64 7.45
C ARG A 297 -22.37 -37.07 7.84
N MET A 298 -21.08 -37.36 7.86
CA MET A 298 -20.54 -38.66 8.33
C MET A 298 -20.34 -38.69 9.86
N GLY A 299 -20.67 -37.60 10.56
CA GLY A 299 -20.59 -37.51 12.03
C GLY A 299 -19.23 -37.03 12.55
N ALA A 300 -18.39 -36.48 11.72
CA ALA A 300 -17.13 -35.84 12.13
C ALA A 300 -17.37 -34.41 12.59
N THR A 301 -16.58 -33.94 13.56
CA THR A 301 -16.51 -32.52 13.91
C THR A 301 -15.34 -31.87 13.17
N VAL A 302 -15.60 -30.79 12.43
CA VAL A 302 -14.58 -30.13 11.62
C VAL A 302 -14.29 -28.73 12.14
N HIS A 303 -13.03 -28.41 12.36
CA HIS A 303 -12.57 -27.10 12.76
C HIS A 303 -11.52 -26.57 11.79
N TYR A 304 -11.57 -25.26 11.52
CA TYR A 304 -10.52 -24.54 10.80
C TYR A 304 -9.59 -23.88 11.81
N ILE A 305 -8.32 -24.23 11.77
CA ILE A 305 -7.30 -23.63 12.63
C ILE A 305 -6.48 -22.67 11.81
N ILE A 306 -6.65 -21.38 12.07
CA ILE A 306 -6.02 -20.32 11.26
C ILE A 306 -4.77 -19.80 11.96
N HIS A 307 -3.63 -19.93 11.27
CA HIS A 307 -2.40 -19.31 11.73
C HIS A 307 -2.49 -17.79 11.55
N PRO A 308 -2.08 -16.94 12.51
CA PRO A 308 -2.22 -15.48 12.47
C PRO A 308 -1.61 -14.82 11.22
N VAL A 309 -0.56 -15.42 10.65
CA VAL A 309 0.13 -14.92 9.44
C VAL A 309 -0.16 -15.76 8.19
N ALA A 310 -1.17 -16.64 8.22
CA ALA A 310 -1.59 -17.37 7.04
C ALA A 310 -2.22 -16.41 6.02
N GLY A 311 -1.76 -16.47 4.77
CA GLY A 311 -2.24 -15.59 3.70
C GLY A 311 -1.34 -14.40 3.41
N ARG A 312 -1.90 -13.34 2.86
CA ARG A 312 -1.19 -12.09 2.51
C ARG A 312 -1.42 -10.95 3.49
N MET A 313 -2.46 -11.04 4.31
CA MET A 313 -2.83 -10.04 5.31
C MET A 313 -3.46 -10.73 6.52
N PRO A 314 -3.42 -10.12 7.71
CA PRO A 314 -4.13 -10.63 8.89
C PRO A 314 -5.62 -10.81 8.60
N GLY A 315 -6.17 -11.94 9.01
CA GLY A 315 -7.59 -12.26 8.76
C GLY A 315 -7.92 -12.69 7.33
N HIS A 316 -6.93 -12.82 6.42
CA HIS A 316 -7.18 -13.21 5.03
C HIS A 316 -7.95 -14.53 4.92
N MET A 317 -7.56 -15.55 5.68
CA MET A 317 -8.25 -16.85 5.68
C MET A 317 -9.66 -16.75 6.28
N ASN A 318 -9.85 -15.93 7.31
CA ASN A 318 -11.15 -15.71 7.93
C ASN A 318 -12.15 -15.13 6.92
N VAL A 319 -11.71 -14.14 6.14
CA VAL A 319 -12.56 -13.49 5.11
C VAL A 319 -12.94 -14.50 4.02
N LEU A 320 -11.97 -15.30 3.53
CA LEU A 320 -12.23 -16.30 2.49
C LEU A 320 -13.17 -17.43 2.96
N LEU A 321 -13.01 -17.88 4.20
CA LEU A 321 -13.90 -18.91 4.78
C LEU A 321 -15.29 -18.34 5.05
N ALA A 322 -15.39 -17.08 5.49
CA ALA A 322 -16.68 -16.42 5.64
C ALA A 322 -17.40 -16.21 4.30
N GLU A 323 -16.65 -15.88 3.22
CA GLU A 323 -17.17 -15.79 1.84
C GLU A 323 -17.74 -17.16 1.38
N ALA A 324 -17.12 -18.26 1.80
CA ALA A 324 -17.59 -19.62 1.55
C ALA A 324 -18.70 -20.09 2.50
N ASN A 325 -19.28 -19.20 3.33
CA ASN A 325 -20.31 -19.50 4.31
C ASN A 325 -19.90 -20.54 5.38
N VAL A 326 -18.62 -20.58 5.75
CA VAL A 326 -18.16 -21.38 6.90
C VAL A 326 -18.61 -20.69 8.19
N ALA A 327 -19.25 -21.43 9.10
CA ALA A 327 -19.70 -20.91 10.38
C ALA A 327 -18.51 -20.42 11.22
N TYR A 328 -18.65 -19.23 11.82
CA TYR A 328 -17.56 -18.59 12.58
C TYR A 328 -17.13 -19.42 13.80
N GLU A 329 -18.05 -20.20 14.35
CA GLU A 329 -17.81 -21.11 15.48
C GLU A 329 -16.86 -22.26 15.14
N SER A 330 -16.78 -22.62 13.86
CA SER A 330 -15.83 -23.65 13.37
C SER A 330 -14.43 -23.08 13.11
N ILE A 331 -14.24 -21.77 13.23
CA ILE A 331 -12.98 -21.07 12.93
C ILE A 331 -12.26 -20.77 14.25
N LEU A 332 -11.13 -21.44 14.47
CA LEU A 332 -10.28 -21.27 15.66
C LEU A 332 -9.01 -20.53 15.27
N SER A 333 -8.61 -19.56 16.08
CA SER A 333 -7.29 -18.91 15.96
C SER A 333 -6.24 -19.68 16.78
N MET A 334 -5.05 -19.82 16.25
CA MET A 334 -3.89 -20.35 16.99
C MET A 334 -3.45 -19.42 18.11
#